data_008f9e6361ae7ac0dfc10719775ecd69
#
_entry.id   008f9e6361ae7ac0dfc10719775ecd69
#
_cell.length_a   1.000
_cell.length_b   1.000
_cell.length_c   1.000
_cell.angle_alpha   90.00
_cell.angle_beta   90.00
_cell.angle_gamma   90.00
#
_symmetry.space_group_name_H-M   'P 1'
#
loop_
_entity.id
_entity.type
_entity.pdbx_description
1 polymer ?
#
loop_
_entity_poly.entity_id
_entity_poly.type
_entity_poly.pdbx_seq_one_letter_code
_entity_poly.pdbx_strand_id
1 'polypeptide(L)'
;EWKVQDGILMQTSRQLRTRAILPDFIGNEYVLTFKTRRTKGNEGFFLYYGLSANGKKGYCVNVGRWGNRFINIEDTEGEVVTKILPWHLKNNRWYDVKLVSTSEGVEFYVNKRLVIGYKPVMPRQFYAAGYDEKTGETVVKVVNAADTPYKVRFHLAGGTRVEAKGRVLTLAAATGMDENTAE
;
A
#
# COMPACT_ATOMS: atom_id res chain seq x y z
N GLU A 1 -2.12 24.75 11.89
CA GLU A 1 -0.74 25.12 11.60
C GLU A 1 0.22 24.12 12.27
N TRP A 2 1.28 23.77 11.57
CA TRP A 2 2.37 22.96 12.10
C TRP A 2 3.51 23.88 12.51
N LYS A 3 4.11 23.63 13.66
CA LYS A 3 5.28 24.37 14.14
C LYS A 3 6.24 23.44 14.88
N VAL A 4 7.50 23.80 14.88
CA VAL A 4 8.51 23.15 15.71
C VAL A 4 8.79 24.06 16.91
N GLN A 5 8.70 23.50 18.09
CA GLN A 5 9.03 24.18 19.35
C GLN A 5 9.73 23.18 20.27
N ASP A 6 10.88 23.57 20.80
CA ASP A 6 11.71 22.74 21.69
C ASP A 6 12.01 21.34 21.11
N GLY A 7 12.27 21.28 19.79
CA GLY A 7 12.52 20.02 19.07
C GLY A 7 11.28 19.15 18.84
N ILE A 8 10.10 19.64 19.18
CA ILE A 8 8.83 18.91 19.03
C ILE A 8 8.02 19.52 17.87
N LEU A 9 7.65 18.68 16.91
CA LEU A 9 6.71 19.04 15.86
C LEU A 9 5.28 19.02 16.41
N MET A 10 4.62 20.17 16.39
CA MET A 10 3.28 20.35 16.95
C MET A 10 2.28 20.78 15.89
N GLN A 11 1.09 20.18 15.93
CA GLN A 11 -0.08 20.60 15.19
C GLN A 11 -1.04 21.33 16.13
N THR A 12 -1.36 22.57 15.83
CA THR A 12 -2.20 23.44 16.68
C THR A 12 -3.46 23.97 15.98
N SER A 13 -3.59 23.72 14.66
CA SER A 13 -4.76 24.15 13.89
C SER A 13 -6.00 23.32 14.22
N ARG A 14 -7.17 23.94 14.15
CA ARG A 14 -8.47 23.28 14.14
C ARG A 14 -8.95 22.96 12.73
N GLN A 15 -8.20 23.32 11.70
CA GLN A 15 -8.55 23.02 10.32
C GLN A 15 -8.46 21.53 10.07
N LEU A 16 -9.43 21.01 9.30
CA LEU A 16 -9.42 19.63 8.84
C LEU A 16 -8.27 19.40 7.85
N ARG A 17 -7.74 18.18 7.82
CA ARG A 17 -6.74 17.73 6.85
C ARG A 17 -5.41 18.49 6.87
N THR A 18 -5.01 19.07 8.00
CA THR A 18 -3.65 19.59 8.16
C THR A 18 -2.65 18.44 8.13
N ARG A 19 -1.65 18.51 7.23
CA ARG A 19 -0.64 17.46 7.04
C ARG A 19 0.76 18.01 7.24
N ALA A 20 1.66 17.20 7.80
CA ALA A 20 3.10 17.34 7.68
C ALA A 20 3.57 16.23 6.74
N ILE A 21 4.38 16.60 5.75
CA ILE A 21 4.90 15.68 4.74
C ILE A 21 6.40 15.60 4.92
N LEU A 22 6.95 14.40 4.93
CA LEU A 22 8.39 14.18 4.84
C LEU A 22 8.75 14.27 3.34
N PRO A 23 9.49 15.31 2.92
CA PRO A 23 9.91 15.43 1.53
C PRO A 23 10.99 14.38 1.22
N ASP A 24 11.17 14.12 -0.06
CA ASP A 24 12.28 13.32 -0.62
C ASP A 24 12.41 11.90 -0.08
N PHE A 25 11.35 11.38 0.56
CA PHE A 25 11.33 10.00 0.98
C PHE A 25 10.86 9.11 -0.19
N ILE A 26 11.76 8.29 -0.70
CA ILE A 26 11.49 7.33 -1.78
C ILE A 26 11.73 5.92 -1.23
N GLY A 27 10.70 5.09 -1.22
CA GLY A 27 10.82 3.68 -0.84
C GLY A 27 9.50 3.09 -0.36
N ASN A 28 9.34 1.79 -0.60
CA ASN A 28 8.17 1.02 -0.16
C ASN A 28 8.47 0.19 1.08
N GLU A 29 9.76 -0.05 1.37
CA GLU A 29 10.20 -0.85 2.51
C GLU A 29 10.97 0.03 3.48
N TYR A 30 10.42 0.23 4.67
CA TYR A 30 11.02 1.08 5.69
C TYR A 30 10.45 0.81 7.08
N VAL A 31 11.16 1.30 8.05
CA VAL A 31 10.69 1.38 9.43
C VAL A 31 10.64 2.85 9.84
N LEU A 32 9.46 3.34 10.17
CA LEU A 32 9.26 4.67 10.72
C LEU A 32 9.04 4.56 12.23
N THR A 33 9.83 5.30 13.01
CA THR A 33 9.64 5.37 14.46
C THR A 33 9.56 6.82 14.92
N PHE A 34 8.63 7.09 15.81
CA PHE A 34 8.49 8.42 16.44
C PHE A 34 7.75 8.32 17.76
N LYS A 35 7.82 9.38 18.54
CA LYS A 35 6.98 9.57 19.72
C LYS A 35 5.87 10.55 19.42
N THR A 36 4.68 10.27 19.91
CA THR A 36 3.53 11.17 19.75
C THR A 36 2.76 11.31 21.04
N ARG A 37 2.13 12.48 21.18
CA ARG A 37 1.29 12.80 22.33
C ARG A 37 0.12 13.67 21.88
N ARG A 38 -1.07 13.28 22.22
CA ARG A 38 -2.25 14.12 22.07
C ARG A 38 -2.39 15.01 23.31
N THR A 39 -2.47 16.31 23.13
CA THR A 39 -2.66 17.25 24.25
C THR A 39 -4.12 17.53 24.53
N LYS A 40 -4.94 17.64 23.46
CA LYS A 40 -6.38 17.91 23.52
C LYS A 40 -7.06 17.51 22.21
N GLY A 41 -8.38 17.59 22.16
CA GLY A 41 -9.19 17.27 20.98
C GLY A 41 -9.98 15.98 21.15
N ASN A 42 -10.84 15.70 20.18
CA ASN A 42 -11.74 14.54 20.19
C ASN A 42 -11.27 13.39 19.32
N GLU A 43 -10.29 13.63 18.44
CA GLU A 43 -9.73 12.65 17.52
C GLU A 43 -8.26 12.37 17.86
N GLY A 44 -7.71 11.31 17.30
CA GLY A 44 -6.29 11.02 17.40
C GLY A 44 -5.49 11.64 16.25
N PHE A 45 -4.78 10.79 15.49
CA PHE A 45 -3.98 11.24 14.35
C PHE A 45 -4.04 10.24 13.20
N PHE A 46 -3.74 10.74 12.01
CA PHE A 46 -3.59 9.96 10.79
C PHE A 46 -2.11 9.78 10.47
N LEU A 47 -1.70 8.57 10.13
CA LEU A 47 -0.39 8.28 9.61
C LEU A 47 -0.53 7.70 8.21
N TYR A 48 -0.26 8.54 7.19
CA TYR A 48 -0.28 8.11 5.80
C TYR A 48 1.01 7.39 5.43
N TYR A 49 0.92 6.32 4.66
CA TYR A 49 2.05 5.53 4.18
C TYR A 49 1.78 4.94 2.79
N GLY A 50 2.85 4.50 2.10
CA GLY A 50 2.73 3.91 0.77
C GLY A 50 2.06 4.83 -0.25
N LEU A 51 2.28 6.14 -0.11
CA LEU A 51 1.68 7.11 -1.02
C LEU A 51 2.35 7.05 -2.39
N SER A 52 1.53 7.04 -3.45
CA SER A 52 1.99 7.28 -4.82
C SER A 52 2.63 8.66 -4.93
N ALA A 53 3.48 8.88 -5.95
CA ALA A 53 4.18 10.15 -6.15
C ALA A 53 3.25 11.37 -6.21
N ASN A 54 2.04 11.20 -6.70
CA ASN A 54 1.01 12.26 -6.73
C ASN A 54 0.16 12.33 -5.45
N GLY A 55 0.44 11.49 -4.43
CA GLY A 55 -0.27 11.43 -3.17
C GLY A 55 -1.73 10.97 -3.22
N LYS A 56 -2.20 10.48 -4.39
CA LYS A 56 -3.61 10.10 -4.59
C LYS A 56 -3.92 8.67 -4.14
N LYS A 57 -2.95 7.77 -4.22
CA LYS A 57 -3.11 6.37 -3.80
C LYS A 57 -2.19 6.07 -2.64
N GLY A 58 -2.62 5.22 -1.73
CA GLY A 58 -1.89 4.80 -0.55
C GLY A 58 -2.84 4.44 0.58
N TYR A 59 -2.32 4.36 1.77
CA TYR A 59 -3.06 3.94 2.95
C TYR A 59 -2.85 4.90 4.12
N CYS A 60 -3.72 4.79 5.10
CA CYS A 60 -3.69 5.59 6.31
C CYS A 60 -4.00 4.72 7.53
N VAL A 61 -3.12 4.72 8.52
CA VAL A 61 -3.46 4.25 9.86
C VAL A 61 -4.21 5.38 10.57
N ASN A 62 -5.48 5.17 10.84
CA ASN A 62 -6.33 6.12 11.51
C ASN A 62 -6.42 5.77 13.00
N VAL A 63 -5.65 6.46 13.82
CA VAL A 63 -5.50 6.20 15.26
C VAL A 63 -6.42 7.12 16.04
N GLY A 64 -7.36 6.56 16.79
CA GLY A 64 -8.32 7.34 17.57
C GLY A 64 -9.46 7.93 16.73
N ARG A 65 -9.99 7.17 15.79
CA ARG A 65 -11.13 7.53 14.94
C ARG A 65 -12.43 7.64 15.76
N TRP A 66 -13.37 8.45 15.27
CA TRP A 66 -14.73 8.61 15.79
C TRP A 66 -14.78 8.94 17.29
N GLY A 67 -14.23 10.07 17.62
CA GLY A 67 -14.21 10.53 19.01
C GLY A 67 -13.19 9.76 19.85
N ASN A 68 -12.05 9.39 19.25
CA ASN A 68 -10.96 8.71 19.93
C ASN A 68 -11.33 7.32 20.50
N ARG A 69 -12.12 6.55 19.75
CA ARG A 69 -12.62 5.25 20.22
C ARG A 69 -12.08 4.04 19.45
N PHE A 70 -11.56 4.25 18.22
CA PHE A 70 -11.20 3.16 17.35
C PHE A 70 -9.89 3.41 16.61
N ILE A 71 -9.33 2.32 16.10
CA ILE A 71 -8.21 2.31 15.16
C ILE A 71 -8.56 1.40 13.98
N ASN A 72 -8.18 1.82 12.78
CA ASN A 72 -8.29 1.04 11.55
C ASN A 72 -7.23 1.47 10.54
N ILE A 73 -7.09 0.70 9.48
CA ILE A 73 -6.40 1.13 8.26
C ILE A 73 -7.45 1.36 7.18
N GLU A 74 -7.31 2.46 6.45
CA GLU A 74 -8.13 2.83 5.32
C GLU A 74 -7.24 3.24 4.14
N ASP A 75 -7.76 3.17 2.94
CA ASP A 75 -7.08 3.74 1.78
C ASP A 75 -7.25 5.28 1.72
N THR A 76 -6.64 5.90 0.73
CA THR A 76 -6.73 7.37 0.55
C THR A 76 -8.10 7.84 0.08
N GLU A 77 -9.00 6.95 -0.34
CA GLU A 77 -10.38 7.24 -0.70
C GLU A 77 -11.32 7.15 0.51
N GLY A 78 -10.83 6.59 1.62
CA GLY A 78 -11.55 6.46 2.89
C GLY A 78 -12.21 5.09 3.10
N GLU A 79 -11.96 4.15 2.21
CA GLU A 79 -12.39 2.75 2.32
C GLU A 79 -11.60 2.04 3.42
N VAL A 80 -12.31 1.46 4.38
CA VAL A 80 -11.69 0.71 5.49
C VAL A 80 -11.25 -0.66 5.00
N VAL A 81 -9.95 -0.91 5.03
CA VAL A 81 -9.34 -2.16 4.53
C VAL A 81 -9.01 -3.18 5.61
N THR A 82 -9.22 -2.84 6.88
CA THR A 82 -9.01 -3.74 8.04
C THR A 82 -10.24 -3.83 8.92
N LYS A 83 -10.19 -4.69 9.93
CA LYS A 83 -11.15 -4.61 11.03
C LYS A 83 -10.99 -3.29 11.78
N ILE A 84 -12.10 -2.75 12.26
CA ILE A 84 -12.11 -1.60 13.15
C ILE A 84 -11.97 -2.14 14.58
N LEU A 85 -10.89 -1.73 15.24
CA LEU A 85 -10.57 -2.22 16.59
C LEU A 85 -10.81 -1.13 17.63
N PRO A 86 -11.29 -1.46 18.84
CA PRO A 86 -11.36 -0.52 19.94
C PRO A 86 -9.98 0.02 20.29
N TRP A 87 -9.86 1.33 20.36
CA TRP A 87 -8.61 2.02 20.68
C TRP A 87 -8.86 3.44 21.12
N HIS A 88 -8.11 3.91 22.13
CA HIS A 88 -8.15 5.32 22.51
C HIS A 88 -6.78 5.82 22.97
N LEU A 89 -6.51 7.09 22.73
CA LEU A 89 -5.34 7.83 23.19
C LEU A 89 -5.70 8.62 24.45
N LYS A 90 -4.95 8.46 25.51
CA LYS A 90 -5.06 9.32 26.70
C LYS A 90 -4.37 10.66 26.42
N ASN A 91 -5.01 11.76 26.81
CA ASN A 91 -4.40 13.08 26.71
C ASN A 91 -3.12 13.16 27.55
N ASN A 92 -2.16 13.92 27.07
CA ASN A 92 -0.87 14.18 27.71
C ASN A 92 0.00 12.96 28.00
N ARG A 93 -0.33 11.79 27.42
CA ARG A 93 0.50 10.59 27.47
C ARG A 93 1.32 10.46 26.20
N TRP A 94 2.62 10.19 26.35
CA TRP A 94 3.50 9.83 25.24
C TRP A 94 3.31 8.37 24.83
N TYR A 95 3.36 8.14 23.53
CA TYR A 95 3.29 6.85 22.89
C TYR A 95 4.49 6.69 21.96
N ASP A 96 5.20 5.57 22.08
CA ASP A 96 6.20 5.14 21.12
C ASP A 96 5.46 4.48 19.96
N VAL A 97 5.64 5.01 18.77
CA VAL A 97 5.00 4.52 17.54
C VAL A 97 6.07 3.94 16.63
N LYS A 98 5.78 2.77 16.06
CA LYS A 98 6.58 2.16 15.01
C LYS A 98 5.64 1.67 13.91
N LEU A 99 5.95 2.01 12.67
CA LEU A 99 5.33 1.47 11.47
C LEU A 99 6.41 0.73 10.68
N VAL A 100 6.16 -0.53 10.35
CA VAL A 100 6.99 -1.35 9.48
C VAL A 100 6.23 -1.52 8.18
N SER A 101 6.78 -1.00 7.10
CA SER A 101 6.26 -1.17 5.75
C SER A 101 7.18 -2.09 4.96
N THR A 102 6.61 -3.08 4.32
CA THR A 102 7.29 -4.05 3.46
C THR A 102 6.53 -4.22 2.16
N SER A 103 7.12 -4.91 1.20
CA SER A 103 6.43 -5.30 -0.05
C SER A 103 5.18 -6.15 0.19
N GLU A 104 5.09 -6.84 1.34
CA GLU A 104 3.95 -7.69 1.68
C GLU A 104 2.83 -6.96 2.44
N GLY A 105 3.12 -5.81 3.06
CA GLY A 105 2.14 -5.09 3.83
C GLY A 105 2.70 -4.19 4.90
N VAL A 106 1.89 -3.85 5.87
CA VAL A 106 2.25 -2.94 6.96
C VAL A 106 1.89 -3.51 8.31
N GLU A 107 2.72 -3.21 9.29
CA GLU A 107 2.49 -3.48 10.72
C GLU A 107 2.64 -2.17 11.51
N PHE A 108 1.67 -1.90 12.36
CA PHE A 108 1.64 -0.70 13.19
C PHE A 108 1.69 -1.08 14.67
N TYR A 109 2.68 -0.55 15.35
CA TYR A 109 2.97 -0.82 16.76
C TYR A 109 2.81 0.44 17.60
N VAL A 110 2.32 0.26 18.81
CA VAL A 110 2.30 1.29 19.85
C VAL A 110 2.90 0.70 21.12
N ASN A 111 3.87 1.40 21.71
CA ASN A 111 4.60 0.97 22.90
C ASN A 111 5.13 -0.47 22.75
N LYS A 112 5.76 -0.77 21.60
CA LYS A 112 6.34 -2.07 21.22
C LYS A 112 5.32 -3.20 20.99
N ARG A 113 4.02 -2.95 21.12
CA ARG A 113 2.97 -3.94 20.90
C ARG A 113 2.37 -3.74 19.50
N LEU A 114 2.26 -4.83 18.73
CA LEU A 114 1.51 -4.83 17.48
C LEU A 114 0.02 -4.53 17.77
N VAL A 115 -0.50 -3.50 17.14
CA VAL A 115 -1.88 -3.04 17.31
C VAL A 115 -2.73 -3.44 16.12
N ILE A 116 -2.24 -3.18 14.91
CA ILE A 116 -2.94 -3.49 13.67
C ILE A 116 -1.94 -3.72 12.55
N GLY A 117 -2.29 -4.57 11.60
CA GLY A 117 -1.54 -4.78 10.37
C GLY A 117 -2.47 -4.96 9.19
N TYR A 118 -1.96 -4.75 7.99
CA TYR A 118 -2.67 -4.95 6.75
C TYR A 118 -1.74 -5.52 5.68
N LYS A 119 -2.18 -6.61 5.07
CA LYS A 119 -1.55 -7.20 3.90
C LYS A 119 -2.53 -7.08 2.74
N PRO A 120 -2.30 -6.16 1.80
CA PRO A 120 -3.17 -6.03 0.64
C PRO A 120 -3.11 -7.31 -0.20
N VAL A 121 -4.28 -7.79 -0.60
CA VAL A 121 -4.35 -8.88 -1.57
C VAL A 121 -4.03 -8.27 -2.93
N MET A 122 -2.78 -8.34 -3.32
CA MET A 122 -2.36 -7.93 -4.65
C MET A 122 -2.63 -9.07 -5.64
N PRO A 123 -3.31 -8.81 -6.75
CA PRO A 123 -3.32 -9.79 -7.85
C PRO A 123 -1.87 -10.04 -8.27
N ARG A 124 -1.44 -11.30 -8.21
CA ARG A 124 -0.08 -11.67 -8.61
C ARG A 124 -0.02 -12.22 -10.03
N GLN A 125 -1.18 -12.37 -10.64
CA GLN A 125 -1.31 -12.83 -12.02
C GLN A 125 -2.05 -11.77 -12.83
N PHE A 126 -1.48 -11.43 -13.97
CA PHE A 126 -2.08 -10.49 -14.92
C PHE A 126 -2.11 -11.15 -16.29
N TYR A 127 -3.13 -10.86 -17.07
CA TYR A 127 -3.25 -11.36 -18.42
C TYR A 127 -3.91 -10.33 -19.32
N ALA A 128 -3.52 -10.38 -20.57
CA ALA A 128 -4.14 -9.63 -21.66
C ALA A 128 -4.09 -10.48 -22.93
N ALA A 129 -5.07 -10.32 -23.79
CA ALA A 129 -5.09 -10.94 -25.09
C ALA A 129 -5.42 -9.90 -26.16
N GLY A 130 -4.86 -10.08 -27.33
CA GLY A 130 -5.11 -9.25 -28.51
C GLY A 130 -5.03 -10.07 -29.77
N TYR A 131 -5.65 -9.58 -30.82
CA TYR A 131 -5.61 -10.18 -32.16
C TYR A 131 -4.95 -9.18 -33.11
N ASP A 132 -3.95 -9.65 -33.86
CA ASP A 132 -3.32 -8.91 -34.91
C ASP A 132 -3.98 -9.23 -36.26
N GLU A 133 -4.76 -8.32 -36.78
CA GLU A 133 -5.47 -8.46 -38.03
C GLU A 133 -4.54 -8.61 -39.26
N LYS A 134 -3.29 -8.08 -39.18
CA LYS A 134 -2.34 -8.16 -40.29
C LYS A 134 -1.70 -9.53 -40.41
N THR A 135 -1.39 -10.16 -39.28
CA THR A 135 -0.73 -11.47 -39.24
C THR A 135 -1.70 -12.60 -38.98
N GLY A 136 -2.92 -12.32 -38.56
CA GLY A 136 -3.91 -13.30 -38.15
C GLY A 136 -3.56 -13.98 -36.81
N GLU A 137 -2.59 -13.44 -36.05
CA GLU A 137 -2.12 -14.05 -34.83
C GLU A 137 -2.91 -13.56 -33.59
N THR A 138 -3.21 -14.49 -32.71
CA THR A 138 -3.70 -14.16 -31.36
C THR A 138 -2.51 -14.12 -30.41
N VAL A 139 -2.27 -12.97 -29.80
CA VAL A 139 -1.22 -12.76 -28.82
C VAL A 139 -1.82 -12.79 -27.43
N VAL A 140 -1.32 -13.65 -26.57
CA VAL A 140 -1.70 -13.71 -25.15
C VAL A 140 -0.49 -13.37 -24.30
N LYS A 141 -0.65 -12.39 -23.41
CA LYS A 141 0.36 -12.00 -22.43
C LYS A 141 -0.08 -12.47 -21.06
N VAL A 142 0.80 -13.15 -20.34
CA VAL A 142 0.58 -13.57 -18.96
C VAL A 142 1.77 -13.12 -18.12
N VAL A 143 1.50 -12.46 -17.02
CA VAL A 143 2.51 -12.07 -16.03
C VAL A 143 2.21 -12.81 -14.74
N ASN A 144 3.18 -13.54 -14.23
CA ASN A 144 3.16 -14.11 -12.88
C ASN A 144 4.15 -13.34 -12.03
N ALA A 145 3.64 -12.49 -11.15
CA ALA A 145 4.42 -11.72 -10.18
C ALA A 145 4.52 -12.43 -8.82
N ALA A 146 4.24 -13.73 -8.75
CA ALA A 146 4.41 -14.54 -7.56
C ALA A 146 5.71 -15.35 -7.62
N ASP A 147 6.23 -15.71 -6.46
CA ASP A 147 7.43 -16.53 -6.30
C ASP A 147 7.16 -18.02 -6.58
N THR A 148 5.90 -18.38 -6.83
CA THR A 148 5.48 -19.75 -7.09
C THR A 148 5.04 -19.93 -8.53
N PRO A 149 5.32 -21.08 -9.18
CA PRO A 149 4.85 -21.36 -10.51
C PRO A 149 3.34 -21.27 -10.64
N TYR A 150 2.88 -20.68 -11.73
CA TYR A 150 1.46 -20.56 -12.03
C TYR A 150 1.09 -21.34 -13.29
N LYS A 151 0.17 -22.29 -13.15
CA LYS A 151 -0.33 -23.07 -14.27
C LYS A 151 -1.52 -22.38 -14.94
N VAL A 152 -1.37 -22.04 -16.21
CA VAL A 152 -2.41 -21.35 -17.00
C VAL A 152 -3.02 -22.31 -18.01
N ARG A 153 -4.33 -22.25 -18.14
CA ARG A 153 -5.06 -22.92 -19.22
C ARG A 153 -5.79 -21.86 -20.04
N PHE A 154 -5.50 -21.81 -21.32
CA PHE A 154 -6.21 -20.94 -22.24
C PHE A 154 -7.44 -21.65 -22.80
N HIS A 155 -8.57 -20.98 -22.83
CA HIS A 155 -9.79 -21.42 -23.48
C HIS A 155 -10.10 -20.45 -24.62
N LEU A 156 -9.88 -20.89 -25.84
CA LEU A 156 -10.12 -20.10 -27.04
C LEU A 156 -11.54 -20.37 -27.53
N ALA A 157 -12.39 -19.33 -27.51
CA ALA A 157 -13.77 -19.43 -28.00
C ALA A 157 -13.94 -18.57 -29.27
N GLY A 158 -14.82 -19.00 -30.19
CA GLY A 158 -15.17 -18.23 -31.37
C GLY A 158 -14.21 -18.38 -32.55
N GLY A 159 -13.13 -19.14 -32.42
CA GLY A 159 -12.20 -19.41 -33.53
C GLY A 159 -12.65 -20.62 -34.36
N THR A 160 -12.57 -20.49 -35.66
CA THR A 160 -12.90 -21.62 -36.59
C THR A 160 -11.75 -22.59 -36.76
N ARG A 161 -10.53 -22.17 -36.52
CA ARG A 161 -9.33 -23.00 -36.60
C ARG A 161 -8.19 -22.38 -35.81
N VAL A 162 -7.55 -23.17 -34.96
CA VAL A 162 -6.33 -22.80 -34.23
C VAL A 162 -5.24 -23.78 -34.66
N GLU A 163 -4.07 -23.28 -35.01
CA GLU A 163 -2.93 -24.13 -35.32
C GLU A 163 -2.43 -24.85 -34.05
N ALA A 164 -1.98 -26.09 -34.21
CA ALA A 164 -1.50 -26.91 -33.11
C ALA A 164 -0.13 -26.45 -32.56
N LYS A 165 0.50 -25.49 -33.22
CA LYS A 165 1.82 -24.93 -32.82
C LYS A 165 1.73 -23.44 -32.64
N GLY A 166 2.38 -22.96 -31.61
CA GLY A 166 2.53 -21.53 -31.30
C GLY A 166 3.96 -21.21 -30.86
N ARG A 167 4.27 -19.93 -30.82
CA ARG A 167 5.54 -19.43 -30.29
C ARG A 167 5.30 -18.91 -28.87
N VAL A 168 6.19 -19.26 -27.96
CA VAL A 168 6.21 -18.71 -26.58
C VAL A 168 7.48 -17.91 -26.41
N LEU A 169 7.31 -16.67 -25.93
CA LEU A 169 8.40 -15.84 -25.46
C LEU A 169 8.28 -15.76 -23.94
N THR A 170 9.35 -16.14 -23.24
CA THR A 170 9.39 -16.10 -21.79
C THR A 170 10.40 -15.04 -21.36
N LEU A 171 9.95 -14.07 -20.58
CA LEU A 171 10.80 -13.15 -19.86
C LEU A 171 10.78 -13.56 -18.40
N ALA A 172 11.94 -13.85 -17.84
CA ALA A 172 12.09 -14.23 -16.44
C ALA A 172 13.20 -13.38 -15.80
N ALA A 173 12.96 -12.95 -14.59
CA ALA A 173 13.92 -12.21 -13.78
C ALA A 173 14.32 -13.07 -12.56
N ALA A 174 15.55 -12.94 -12.11
CA ALA A 174 16.02 -13.62 -10.91
C ALA A 174 15.47 -12.95 -9.65
N THR A 175 15.22 -11.64 -9.72
CA THR A 175 14.62 -10.85 -8.65
C THR A 175 13.54 -9.93 -9.19
N GLY A 176 12.62 -9.48 -8.34
CA GLY A 176 11.59 -8.49 -8.71
C GLY A 176 12.13 -7.08 -9.00
N MET A 177 13.43 -6.87 -8.85
CA MET A 177 14.14 -5.61 -9.11
C MET A 177 14.91 -5.60 -10.43
N ASP A 178 14.92 -6.71 -11.15
CA ASP A 178 15.65 -6.80 -12.42
C ASP A 178 14.91 -6.00 -13.49
N GLU A 179 15.65 -5.18 -14.22
CA GLU A 179 15.13 -4.40 -15.33
C GLU A 179 15.49 -5.08 -16.66
N ASN A 180 14.54 -5.09 -17.60
CA ASN A 180 14.82 -5.48 -18.97
C ASN A 180 15.45 -4.30 -19.71
N THR A 181 16.77 -4.35 -19.90
CA THR A 181 17.43 -3.46 -20.85
C THR A 181 17.30 -4.05 -22.24
N ALA A 182 16.70 -3.31 -23.16
CA ALA A 182 16.80 -3.64 -24.58
C ALA A 182 18.26 -3.36 -25.02
N GLU A 183 19.00 -4.39 -25.37
CA GLU A 183 20.23 -4.28 -26.15
C GLU A 183 19.92 -4.06 -27.63
#